data_9c2c150a80e3292012da7a7638f257f3
#
_entry.id   9c2c150a80e3292012da7a7638f257f3
#
_cell.length_a   1.000
_cell.length_b   1.000
_cell.length_c   1.000
_cell.angle_alpha   90.00
_cell.angle_beta   90.00
_cell.angle_gamma   90.00
#
_symmetry.space_group_name_H-M   'P 1'
#
loop_
_entity.id
_entity.type
_entity.pdbx_description
1 polymer ?
#
loop_
_entity_poly.entity_id
_entity_poly.type
_entity_poly.pdbx_seq_one_letter_code
_entity_poly.pdbx_strand_id
1 'polypeptide(L)'
;MTIVGVGLVYTVSKLTDYSANGLQKAFDEAKSAFQQELLEPKSPDTWKIFRDRWMARKNGLLTQINDLWLKPAPNDAKRTVGQLVNELKQFIEQEIAKAQELVEGGARQRSVAVERVDITLPGVRRALGAEHPVIRTMNEIVGVFRNLGYSVSEGPEVETDYYNFEALNFPPNHPARDMQDTLFLAGQDKKAQRERLLLRTHTSPVQIRTMEKLKPPLRIVIPGKVYRNDPPDASHSPMFHQIEGLAVDSNITFGDLKGTLDHAMKALFGSSVKTQFRPSFFPFTEPSAEMMVSCFICGGSGQRGSQPCRPCKTTGWIEILGCGMVDPNVFEFVKDNGYDPKKVSGFAFGMGADRIAILKYGVDDIQLFFEGDVRFLEQFG
;
A
#
# COMPACT_ATOMS: atom_id res chain seq x y z
N MET A 1 -50.88 -19.02 -9.63
CA MET A 1 -51.66 -19.24 -10.87
C MET A 1 -52.27 -17.92 -11.23
N THR A 2 -51.52 -17.07 -11.92
CA THR A 2 -51.97 -15.72 -12.30
C THR A 2 -52.26 -15.77 -13.79
N ILE A 3 -53.50 -15.63 -14.16
CA ILE A 3 -54.00 -15.60 -15.53
C ILE A 3 -53.55 -14.27 -16.14
N VAL A 4 -52.56 -14.29 -17.04
CA VAL A 4 -52.22 -13.16 -17.90
C VAL A 4 -53.24 -13.19 -19.04
N GLY A 5 -54.03 -12.11 -19.17
CA GLY A 5 -55.04 -11.94 -20.22
C GLY A 5 -54.42 -12.03 -21.60
N VAL A 6 -54.84 -13.01 -22.38
CA VAL A 6 -54.47 -13.17 -23.79
C VAL A 6 -55.25 -12.10 -24.59
N GLY A 7 -54.63 -10.92 -24.78
CA GLY A 7 -55.09 -10.00 -25.82
C GLY A 7 -54.94 -10.71 -27.17
N LEU A 8 -55.98 -10.59 -28.05
CA LEU A 8 -55.96 -11.11 -29.40
C LEU A 8 -54.74 -10.54 -30.15
N VAL A 9 -53.74 -11.39 -30.32
CA VAL A 9 -52.50 -11.02 -31.05
C VAL A 9 -52.84 -10.88 -32.52
N TYR A 10 -52.67 -9.69 -33.10
CA TYR A 10 -52.93 -9.44 -34.51
C TYR A 10 -52.06 -10.32 -35.40
N THR A 11 -52.71 -10.95 -36.42
CA THR A 11 -52.04 -11.79 -37.42
C THR A 11 -52.50 -11.36 -38.82
N VAL A 12 -51.57 -11.33 -39.76
CA VAL A 12 -51.87 -10.94 -41.15
C VAL A 12 -52.47 -12.13 -41.91
N SER A 13 -53.74 -12.00 -42.29
CA SER A 13 -54.41 -12.96 -43.18
C SER A 13 -54.24 -12.57 -44.63
N LYS A 14 -54.45 -13.53 -45.57
CA LYS A 14 -54.48 -13.22 -47.02
C LYS A 14 -55.63 -12.27 -47.37
N LEU A 15 -55.31 -11.22 -48.08
CA LEU A 15 -56.32 -10.28 -48.58
C LEU A 15 -57.12 -10.94 -49.77
N THR A 16 -58.42 -10.93 -49.66
CA THR A 16 -59.33 -11.51 -50.65
C THR A 16 -60.13 -10.45 -51.43
N ASP A 17 -60.30 -9.27 -50.83
CA ASP A 17 -61.01 -8.13 -51.45
C ASP A 17 -60.04 -6.97 -51.66
N TYR A 18 -59.75 -6.68 -52.92
CA TYR A 18 -58.89 -5.58 -53.37
C TYR A 18 -59.67 -4.34 -53.80
N SER A 19 -61.01 -4.27 -53.53
CA SER A 19 -61.77 -3.05 -53.68
C SER A 19 -61.27 -1.92 -52.83
N ALA A 20 -61.54 -0.66 -53.19
CA ALA A 20 -61.10 0.49 -52.38
C ALA A 20 -61.59 0.42 -50.94
N ASN A 21 -62.80 -0.03 -50.66
CA ASN A 21 -63.34 -0.21 -49.33
C ASN A 21 -62.72 -1.40 -48.59
N GLY A 22 -62.47 -2.52 -49.30
CA GLY A 22 -61.79 -3.69 -48.67
C GLY A 22 -60.36 -3.39 -48.27
N LEU A 23 -59.60 -2.67 -49.08
CA LEU A 23 -58.25 -2.21 -48.80
C LEU A 23 -58.25 -1.26 -47.65
N GLN A 24 -59.08 -0.22 -47.61
CA GLN A 24 -59.11 0.76 -46.52
C GLN A 24 -59.40 0.07 -45.18
N LYS A 25 -60.40 -0.83 -45.17
CA LYS A 25 -60.74 -1.58 -43.95
C LYS A 25 -59.56 -2.42 -43.40
N ALA A 26 -58.88 -3.16 -44.29
CA ALA A 26 -57.76 -4.01 -43.92
C ALA A 26 -56.57 -3.20 -43.32
N PHE A 27 -56.25 -2.06 -43.96
CA PHE A 27 -55.18 -1.18 -43.47
C PHE A 27 -55.54 -0.45 -42.19
N ASP A 28 -56.82 -0.05 -41.99
CA ASP A 28 -57.29 0.56 -40.75
C ASP A 28 -57.28 -0.44 -39.58
N GLU A 29 -57.64 -1.70 -39.87
CA GLU A 29 -57.51 -2.79 -38.87
C GLU A 29 -56.03 -3.00 -38.47
N ALA A 30 -55.10 -3.00 -39.41
CA ALA A 30 -53.67 -3.13 -39.12
C ALA A 30 -53.13 -1.92 -38.29
N LYS A 31 -53.52 -0.69 -38.62
CA LYS A 31 -53.19 0.52 -37.86
C LYS A 31 -53.74 0.46 -36.45
N SER A 32 -55.00 0.08 -36.29
CA SER A 32 -55.67 -0.03 -35.00
C SER A 32 -54.99 -1.10 -34.10
N ALA A 33 -54.63 -2.24 -34.66
CA ALA A 33 -53.92 -3.30 -33.95
C ALA A 33 -52.53 -2.83 -33.49
N PHE A 34 -51.79 -2.12 -34.33
CA PHE A 34 -50.50 -1.53 -33.97
C PHE A 34 -50.66 -0.55 -32.84
N GLN A 35 -51.64 0.36 -32.89
CA GLN A 35 -51.89 1.35 -31.82
C GLN A 35 -52.25 0.70 -30.48
N GLN A 36 -53.07 -0.36 -30.50
CA GLN A 36 -53.42 -1.11 -29.28
C GLN A 36 -52.20 -1.80 -28.67
N GLU A 37 -51.38 -2.47 -29.46
CA GLU A 37 -50.15 -3.10 -28.98
C GLU A 37 -49.11 -2.08 -28.51
N LEU A 38 -49.13 -0.83 -29.02
CA LEU A 38 -48.24 0.25 -28.62
C LEU A 38 -48.56 0.78 -27.20
N LEU A 39 -49.84 0.70 -26.76
CA LEU A 39 -50.30 1.22 -25.47
C LEU A 39 -49.85 0.34 -24.28
N GLU A 40 -49.40 -0.88 -24.49
CA GLU A 40 -48.92 -1.73 -23.42
C GLU A 40 -47.63 -1.20 -22.81
N PRO A 41 -47.47 -1.23 -21.45
CA PRO A 41 -46.25 -0.79 -20.80
C PRO A 41 -45.04 -1.65 -21.23
N LYS A 42 -44.01 -0.98 -21.73
CA LYS A 42 -42.83 -1.64 -22.30
C LYS A 42 -41.62 -1.43 -21.43
N SER A 43 -40.99 -2.52 -20.98
CA SER A 43 -39.61 -2.47 -20.52
C SER A 43 -38.68 -2.45 -21.75
N PRO A 44 -37.39 -2.12 -21.60
CA PRO A 44 -36.43 -2.17 -22.71
C PRO A 44 -36.43 -3.49 -23.47
N ASP A 45 -36.61 -4.61 -22.78
CA ASP A 45 -36.63 -5.96 -23.37
C ASP A 45 -37.97 -6.20 -24.11
N THR A 46 -39.12 -5.87 -23.51
CA THR A 46 -40.42 -6.02 -24.16
C THR A 46 -40.59 -5.03 -25.34
N TRP A 47 -39.96 -3.85 -25.26
CA TRP A 47 -39.90 -2.89 -26.38
C TRP A 47 -39.18 -3.47 -27.59
N LYS A 48 -38.05 -4.13 -27.41
CA LYS A 48 -37.34 -4.78 -28.51
C LYS A 48 -38.16 -5.88 -29.17
N ILE A 49 -38.83 -6.71 -28.37
CA ILE A 49 -39.73 -7.76 -28.88
C ILE A 49 -40.88 -7.16 -29.70
N PHE A 50 -41.54 -6.11 -29.23
CA PHE A 50 -42.62 -5.41 -29.94
C PHE A 50 -42.14 -4.81 -31.24
N ARG A 51 -41.03 -4.07 -31.25
CA ARG A 51 -40.45 -3.47 -32.46
C ARG A 51 -40.08 -4.54 -33.49
N ASP A 52 -39.42 -5.60 -33.07
CA ASP A 52 -38.98 -6.67 -33.97
C ASP A 52 -40.18 -7.45 -34.52
N ARG A 53 -41.30 -7.60 -33.76
CA ARG A 53 -42.54 -8.18 -34.22
C ARG A 53 -43.13 -7.42 -35.40
N TRP A 54 -43.12 -6.08 -35.39
CA TRP A 54 -43.69 -5.25 -36.44
C TRP A 54 -42.71 -4.99 -37.60
N MET A 55 -41.42 -4.77 -37.30
CA MET A 55 -40.46 -4.25 -38.27
C MET A 55 -39.34 -5.24 -38.66
N ALA A 56 -39.31 -6.46 -38.15
CA ALA A 56 -38.25 -7.42 -38.50
C ALA A 56 -38.25 -7.70 -40.01
N ARG A 57 -37.05 -7.73 -40.61
CA ARG A 57 -36.86 -8.01 -42.06
C ARG A 57 -37.33 -9.41 -42.45
N LYS A 58 -37.27 -10.37 -41.54
CA LYS A 58 -37.81 -11.73 -41.71
C LYS A 58 -38.92 -11.91 -40.69
N ASN A 59 -40.10 -12.32 -41.15
CA ASN A 59 -41.28 -12.61 -40.35
C ASN A 59 -41.93 -11.43 -39.59
N GLY A 60 -41.50 -10.16 -39.75
CA GLY A 60 -42.21 -8.99 -39.22
C GLY A 60 -43.59 -8.81 -39.90
N LEU A 61 -44.55 -8.25 -39.12
CA LEU A 61 -45.91 -8.04 -39.63
C LEU A 61 -45.95 -7.16 -40.89
N LEU A 62 -45.11 -6.13 -41.00
CA LEU A 62 -44.95 -5.33 -42.22
C LEU A 62 -44.43 -6.16 -43.41
N THR A 63 -43.53 -7.09 -43.17
CA THR A 63 -43.02 -7.99 -44.21
C THR A 63 -44.12 -8.97 -44.64
N GLN A 64 -44.92 -9.50 -43.71
CA GLN A 64 -46.06 -10.36 -44.00
C GLN A 64 -47.14 -9.62 -44.80
N ILE A 65 -47.45 -8.38 -44.45
CA ILE A 65 -48.38 -7.52 -45.22
C ILE A 65 -47.88 -7.34 -46.68
N ASN A 66 -46.60 -7.09 -46.84
CA ASN A 66 -46.03 -6.97 -48.19
C ASN A 66 -46.12 -8.29 -48.98
N ASP A 67 -45.88 -9.43 -48.31
CA ASP A 67 -45.90 -10.74 -48.94
C ASP A 67 -47.32 -11.25 -49.26
N LEU A 68 -48.32 -10.98 -48.40
CA LEU A 68 -49.65 -11.52 -48.48
C LEU A 68 -50.66 -10.55 -49.13
N TRP A 69 -50.40 -9.25 -49.15
CA TRP A 69 -51.32 -8.24 -49.71
C TRP A 69 -50.78 -7.60 -50.98
N LEU A 70 -49.48 -7.18 -51.02
CA LEU A 70 -48.93 -6.49 -52.22
C LEU A 70 -48.46 -7.45 -53.28
N LYS A 71 -47.74 -8.53 -52.96
CA LYS A 71 -47.22 -9.45 -53.98
C LYS A 71 -48.34 -10.14 -54.76
N PRO A 72 -49.42 -10.65 -54.12
CA PRO A 72 -50.51 -11.31 -54.84
C PRO A 72 -51.56 -10.34 -55.41
N ALA A 73 -51.41 -9.01 -55.23
CA ALA A 73 -52.37 -8.02 -55.69
C ALA A 73 -52.56 -8.03 -57.25
N PRO A 74 -53.80 -7.89 -57.75
CA PRO A 74 -54.05 -7.71 -59.13
C PRO A 74 -53.34 -6.48 -59.71
N ASN A 75 -53.04 -6.48 -61.04
CA ASN A 75 -52.24 -5.41 -61.66
C ASN A 75 -52.86 -4.02 -61.54
N ASP A 76 -54.18 -3.93 -61.57
CA ASP A 76 -54.99 -2.71 -61.40
C ASP A 76 -54.97 -2.17 -59.98
N ALA A 77 -54.91 -3.03 -58.91
CA ALA A 77 -54.85 -2.66 -57.50
C ALA A 77 -53.41 -2.49 -56.97
N LYS A 78 -52.41 -3.03 -57.63
CA LYS A 78 -51.01 -3.13 -57.13
C LYS A 78 -50.41 -1.79 -56.77
N ARG A 79 -50.68 -0.74 -57.51
CA ARG A 79 -50.20 0.62 -57.22
C ARG A 79 -50.84 1.18 -55.98
N THR A 80 -52.14 1.02 -55.80
CA THR A 80 -52.91 1.50 -54.64
C THR A 80 -52.48 0.74 -53.36
N VAL A 81 -52.33 -0.60 -53.43
CA VAL A 81 -51.81 -1.40 -52.28
C VAL A 81 -50.40 -1.00 -51.94
N GLY A 82 -49.54 -0.75 -52.96
CA GLY A 82 -48.17 -0.29 -52.68
C GLY A 82 -48.08 1.06 -51.95
N GLN A 83 -48.98 2.00 -52.31
CA GLN A 83 -49.08 3.30 -51.62
C GLN A 83 -49.54 3.12 -50.19
N LEU A 84 -50.59 2.34 -49.92
CA LEU A 84 -51.13 2.08 -48.60
C LEU A 84 -50.10 1.32 -47.66
N VAL A 85 -49.36 0.37 -48.23
CA VAL A 85 -48.27 -0.33 -47.51
C VAL A 85 -47.19 0.66 -47.10
N ASN A 86 -46.80 1.58 -48.00
CA ASN A 86 -45.79 2.57 -47.70
C ASN A 86 -46.27 3.59 -46.64
N GLU A 87 -47.52 4.02 -46.71
CA GLU A 87 -48.15 4.88 -45.70
C GLU A 87 -48.20 4.19 -44.33
N LEU A 88 -48.62 2.93 -44.29
CA LEU A 88 -48.62 2.15 -43.04
C LEU A 88 -47.22 2.01 -42.44
N LYS A 89 -46.24 1.73 -43.30
CA LYS A 89 -44.85 1.64 -42.88
C LYS A 89 -44.34 2.95 -42.29
N GLN A 90 -44.54 4.07 -42.95
CA GLN A 90 -44.15 5.39 -42.47
C GLN A 90 -44.84 5.74 -41.16
N PHE A 91 -46.13 5.43 -41.03
CA PHE A 91 -46.88 5.62 -39.79
C PHE A 91 -46.27 4.82 -38.62
N ILE A 92 -46.00 3.54 -38.83
CA ILE A 92 -45.39 2.67 -37.81
C ILE A 92 -43.99 3.15 -37.39
N GLU A 93 -43.16 3.53 -38.39
CA GLU A 93 -41.80 4.06 -38.10
C GLU A 93 -41.84 5.34 -37.27
N GLN A 94 -42.77 6.27 -37.56
CA GLN A 94 -42.91 7.52 -36.82
C GLN A 94 -43.39 7.29 -35.38
N GLU A 95 -44.41 6.42 -35.21
CA GLU A 95 -44.96 6.14 -33.87
C GLU A 95 -43.97 5.34 -32.99
N ILE A 96 -43.19 4.45 -33.58
CA ILE A 96 -42.10 3.74 -32.86
C ILE A 96 -41.01 4.73 -32.43
N ALA A 97 -40.61 5.69 -33.28
CA ALA A 97 -39.59 6.68 -32.92
C ALA A 97 -40.06 7.56 -31.75
N LYS A 98 -41.30 8.06 -31.79
CA LYS A 98 -41.87 8.84 -30.68
C LYS A 98 -41.93 8.07 -29.36
N ALA A 99 -42.38 6.81 -29.41
CA ALA A 99 -42.50 5.97 -28.25
C ALA A 99 -41.12 5.57 -27.67
N GLN A 100 -40.12 5.40 -28.51
CA GLN A 100 -38.74 5.10 -28.08
C GLN A 100 -38.16 6.25 -27.27
N GLU A 101 -38.32 7.50 -27.66
CA GLU A 101 -37.87 8.67 -26.90
C GLU A 101 -38.52 8.73 -25.50
N LEU A 102 -39.79 8.37 -25.40
CA LEU A 102 -40.49 8.33 -24.09
C LEU A 102 -39.99 7.19 -23.18
N VAL A 103 -39.69 6.02 -23.73
CA VAL A 103 -39.15 4.87 -22.99
C VAL A 103 -37.73 5.15 -22.51
N GLU A 104 -36.86 5.71 -23.35
CA GLU A 104 -35.48 6.08 -23.00
C GLU A 104 -35.44 7.23 -22.00
N GLY A 105 -36.29 8.25 -22.17
CA GLY A 105 -36.40 9.37 -21.21
C GLY A 105 -36.92 8.92 -19.85
N GLY A 106 -37.93 8.04 -19.83
CA GLY A 106 -38.45 7.46 -18.58
C GLY A 106 -37.48 6.51 -17.87
N ALA A 107 -36.68 5.76 -18.62
CA ALA A 107 -35.62 4.91 -18.06
C ALA A 107 -34.50 5.75 -17.44
N ARG A 108 -34.13 6.85 -18.09
CA ARG A 108 -33.11 7.79 -17.59
C ARG A 108 -33.56 8.51 -16.31
N GLN A 109 -34.81 8.90 -16.19
CA GLN A 109 -35.36 9.49 -14.98
C GLN A 109 -35.47 8.48 -13.84
N ARG A 110 -35.78 7.21 -14.11
CA ARG A 110 -35.81 6.15 -13.08
C ARG A 110 -34.42 5.77 -12.58
N SER A 111 -33.42 5.70 -13.44
CA SER A 111 -32.03 5.43 -13.03
C SER A 111 -31.48 6.55 -12.16
N VAL A 112 -31.75 7.81 -12.51
CA VAL A 112 -31.34 8.98 -11.69
C VAL A 112 -32.10 9.03 -10.35
N ALA A 113 -33.34 8.56 -10.29
CA ALA A 113 -34.08 8.51 -9.02
C ALA A 113 -33.61 7.39 -8.06
N VAL A 114 -33.12 6.27 -8.61
CA VAL A 114 -32.57 5.14 -7.83
C VAL A 114 -31.14 5.44 -7.35
N GLU A 115 -30.38 6.26 -8.09
CA GLU A 115 -29.00 6.64 -7.76
C GLU A 115 -28.89 7.94 -6.93
N ARG A 116 -29.98 8.50 -6.43
CA ARG A 116 -29.90 9.63 -5.52
C ARG A 116 -29.34 9.17 -4.18
N VAL A 117 -28.00 9.13 -4.12
CA VAL A 117 -27.28 9.01 -2.85
C VAL A 117 -27.43 10.32 -2.11
N ASP A 118 -27.94 10.25 -0.88
CA ASP A 118 -27.97 11.43 0.01
C ASP A 118 -26.52 11.77 0.42
N ILE A 119 -25.95 12.76 -0.24
CA ILE A 119 -24.58 13.23 0.03
C ILE A 119 -24.45 13.99 1.36
N THR A 120 -25.54 14.26 2.06
CA THR A 120 -25.51 14.86 3.42
C THR A 120 -25.25 13.81 4.49
N LEU A 121 -25.49 12.53 4.19
CA LEU A 121 -25.15 11.44 5.10
C LEU A 121 -23.63 11.22 5.09
N PRO A 122 -22.99 11.06 6.28
CA PRO A 122 -21.59 10.73 6.33
C PRO A 122 -21.37 9.38 5.64
N GLY A 123 -20.49 9.35 4.65
CA GLY A 123 -20.09 8.11 3.99
C GLY A 123 -19.45 7.12 4.97
N VAL A 124 -19.46 5.84 4.63
CA VAL A 124 -18.73 4.82 5.38
C VAL A 124 -17.24 5.15 5.30
N ARG A 125 -16.70 5.71 6.36
CA ARG A 125 -15.24 5.89 6.48
C ARG A 125 -14.63 4.52 6.78
N ARG A 126 -13.90 3.97 5.84
CA ARG A 126 -13.02 2.84 6.14
C ARG A 126 -11.89 3.38 7.02
N ALA A 127 -11.68 2.75 8.17
CA ALA A 127 -10.51 3.06 8.97
C ALA A 127 -9.26 2.82 8.10
N LEU A 128 -8.41 3.82 7.99
CA LEU A 128 -7.08 3.65 7.41
C LEU A 128 -6.27 2.83 8.42
N GLY A 129 -5.50 1.86 7.95
CA GLY A 129 -4.59 1.13 8.83
C GLY A 129 -3.54 2.08 9.43
N ALA A 130 -3.05 1.74 10.61
CA ALA A 130 -1.95 2.46 11.26
C ALA A 130 -0.60 1.92 10.77
N GLU A 131 0.35 2.81 10.53
CA GLU A 131 1.74 2.40 10.38
C GLU A 131 2.28 1.91 11.73
N HIS A 132 2.94 0.75 11.73
CA HIS A 132 3.51 0.20 12.95
C HIS A 132 4.48 1.20 13.61
N PRO A 133 4.36 1.51 14.93
CA PRO A 133 5.11 2.61 15.56
C PRO A 133 6.63 2.46 15.47
N VAL A 134 7.17 1.23 15.50
CA VAL A 134 8.61 0.98 15.30
C VAL A 134 9.01 1.30 13.86
N ILE A 135 8.23 0.89 12.86
CA ILE A 135 8.51 1.18 11.45
C ILE A 135 8.45 2.68 11.18
N ARG A 136 7.44 3.39 11.71
CA ARG A 136 7.35 4.85 11.65
C ARG A 136 8.59 5.51 12.25
N THR A 137 9.04 5.05 13.42
CA THR A 137 10.27 5.54 14.07
C THR A 137 11.50 5.28 13.20
N MET A 138 11.62 4.07 12.63
CA MET A 138 12.73 3.76 11.72
C MET A 138 12.74 4.67 10.51
N ASN A 139 11.58 4.90 9.87
CA ASN A 139 11.44 5.78 8.72
C ASN A 139 11.81 7.22 9.05
N GLU A 140 11.44 7.73 10.23
CA GLU A 140 11.85 9.05 10.69
C GLU A 140 13.37 9.15 10.87
N ILE A 141 13.99 8.19 11.57
CA ILE A 141 15.45 8.16 11.78
C ILE A 141 16.17 8.12 10.43
N VAL A 142 15.78 7.21 9.55
CA VAL A 142 16.32 7.11 8.18
C VAL A 142 16.14 8.43 7.43
N GLY A 143 14.97 9.07 7.54
CA GLY A 143 14.69 10.36 6.93
C GLY A 143 15.66 11.47 7.39
N VAL A 144 15.95 11.54 8.68
CA VAL A 144 16.93 12.50 9.23
C VAL A 144 18.32 12.29 8.61
N PHE A 145 18.80 11.04 8.57
CA PHE A 145 20.13 10.76 8.02
C PHE A 145 20.17 10.92 6.48
N ARG A 146 19.11 10.61 5.77
CA ARG A 146 19.02 10.90 4.32
C ARG A 146 19.16 12.40 4.04
N ASN A 147 18.55 13.25 4.86
CA ASN A 147 18.70 14.71 4.76
C ASN A 147 20.15 15.19 5.05
N LEU A 148 20.94 14.39 5.77
CA LEU A 148 22.36 14.60 6.01
C LEU A 148 23.27 13.98 4.93
N GLY A 149 22.67 13.44 3.85
CA GLY A 149 23.40 12.86 2.71
C GLY A 149 23.79 11.40 2.86
N TYR A 150 23.15 10.65 3.79
CA TYR A 150 23.34 9.21 3.92
C TYR A 150 22.44 8.44 2.96
N SER A 151 22.97 7.39 2.37
CA SER A 151 22.22 6.40 1.60
C SER A 151 21.79 5.23 2.49
N VAL A 152 20.67 4.59 2.16
CA VAL A 152 20.23 3.37 2.87
C VAL A 152 20.96 2.17 2.28
N SER A 153 21.52 1.31 3.14
CA SER A 153 22.10 0.04 2.76
C SER A 153 21.45 -1.10 3.54
N GLU A 154 21.20 -2.20 2.86
CA GLU A 154 20.56 -3.38 3.43
C GLU A 154 21.44 -4.62 3.28
N GLY A 155 21.22 -5.61 4.13
CA GLY A 155 21.95 -6.87 4.08
C GLY A 155 21.15 -8.03 4.70
N PRO A 156 21.67 -9.26 4.57
CA PRO A 156 20.97 -10.45 5.03
C PRO A 156 20.85 -10.49 6.56
N GLU A 157 19.76 -11.11 7.05
CA GLU A 157 19.57 -11.36 8.48
C GLU A 157 20.37 -12.60 8.97
N VAL A 158 20.59 -13.56 8.06
CA VAL A 158 21.48 -14.69 8.31
C VAL A 158 22.86 -14.35 7.80
N GLU A 159 23.83 -14.30 8.72
CA GLU A 159 25.21 -13.90 8.45
C GLU A 159 26.20 -15.00 8.79
N THR A 160 27.41 -14.86 8.27
CA THR A 160 28.54 -15.67 8.75
C THR A 160 29.17 -15.02 9.98
N ASP A 161 29.79 -15.83 10.82
CA ASP A 161 30.61 -15.35 11.95
C ASP A 161 31.70 -14.34 11.46
N TYR A 162 32.25 -14.52 10.26
CA TYR A 162 33.18 -13.58 9.66
C TYR A 162 32.66 -12.16 9.61
N TYR A 163 31.50 -11.95 9.01
CA TYR A 163 30.91 -10.60 8.89
C TYR A 163 30.37 -10.06 10.21
N ASN A 164 29.83 -10.95 11.05
CA ASN A 164 29.20 -10.52 12.29
C ASN A 164 30.22 -10.19 13.39
N PHE A 165 31.42 -10.80 13.34
CA PHE A 165 32.40 -10.65 14.38
C PHE A 165 33.83 -10.40 13.87
N GLU A 166 34.40 -11.31 13.06
CA GLU A 166 35.82 -11.27 12.72
C GLU A 166 36.20 -9.97 12.00
N ALA A 167 35.51 -9.61 10.93
CA ALA A 167 35.74 -8.40 10.15
C ALA A 167 35.40 -7.10 10.88
N LEU A 168 34.75 -7.20 12.05
CA LEU A 168 34.45 -6.10 12.96
C LEU A 168 35.41 -6.06 14.18
N ASN A 169 36.61 -6.60 13.99
CA ASN A 169 37.66 -6.60 15.04
C ASN A 169 37.31 -7.40 16.30
N PHE A 170 36.42 -8.41 16.19
CA PHE A 170 36.20 -9.38 17.28
C PHE A 170 37.00 -10.66 17.00
N PRO A 171 38.21 -10.81 17.56
CA PRO A 171 39.00 -12.01 17.37
C PRO A 171 38.33 -13.24 18.03
N PRO A 172 38.71 -14.47 17.62
CA PRO A 172 38.27 -15.69 18.28
C PRO A 172 38.52 -15.62 19.81
N ASN A 173 37.55 -16.04 20.59
CA ASN A 173 37.59 -16.04 22.05
C ASN A 173 37.70 -14.65 22.69
N HIS A 174 37.33 -13.57 22.02
CA HIS A 174 37.25 -12.25 22.63
C HIS A 174 36.08 -12.20 23.60
N PRO A 175 36.26 -11.70 24.87
CA PRO A 175 35.18 -11.68 25.86
C PRO A 175 33.92 -10.95 25.39
N ALA A 176 34.05 -9.92 24.57
CA ALA A 176 32.89 -9.19 24.01
C ALA A 176 32.01 -10.03 23.05
N ARG A 177 32.52 -11.17 22.55
CA ARG A 177 31.70 -12.11 21.74
C ARG A 177 30.74 -12.90 22.61
N ASP A 178 31.19 -13.30 23.80
CA ASP A 178 30.38 -14.08 24.74
C ASP A 178 29.26 -13.23 25.38
N MET A 179 29.42 -11.90 25.39
CA MET A 179 28.41 -10.97 25.89
C MET A 179 27.24 -10.76 24.94
N GLN A 180 27.36 -11.23 23.72
CA GLN A 180 26.29 -11.15 22.71
C GLN A 180 25.71 -12.54 22.56
N ASP A 181 24.66 -12.85 23.29
CA ASP A 181 23.93 -14.11 23.19
C ASP A 181 23.48 -14.39 21.75
N THR A 182 24.33 -15.11 21.01
CA THR A 182 24.24 -15.28 19.58
C THR A 182 23.47 -16.53 19.24
N LEU A 183 22.47 -16.38 18.38
CA LEU A 183 21.69 -17.50 17.85
C LEU A 183 22.37 -18.09 16.59
N PHE A 184 23.09 -19.19 16.76
CA PHE A 184 23.68 -19.94 15.66
C PHE A 184 22.67 -20.89 15.01
N LEU A 185 22.76 -21.08 13.70
CA LEU A 185 21.96 -22.06 13.00
C LEU A 185 22.40 -23.47 13.39
N ALA A 186 21.45 -24.40 13.51
CA ALA A 186 21.75 -25.81 13.84
C ALA A 186 22.63 -26.47 12.79
N GLY A 187 23.42 -27.47 13.21
CA GLY A 187 24.24 -28.28 12.31
C GLY A 187 25.51 -27.60 11.80
N GLN A 188 25.95 -26.49 12.43
CA GLN A 188 27.15 -25.77 12.02
C GLN A 188 28.45 -26.23 12.74
N ASP A 189 28.36 -27.20 13.65
CA ASP A 189 29.47 -27.60 14.55
C ASP A 189 30.72 -28.07 13.85
N LYS A 190 30.59 -28.64 12.62
CA LYS A 190 31.72 -29.12 11.81
C LYS A 190 32.35 -28.05 10.92
N LYS A 191 31.77 -26.85 10.84
CA LYS A 191 32.33 -25.76 10.02
C LYS A 191 33.39 -25.01 10.81
N ALA A 192 34.35 -24.42 10.09
CA ALA A 192 35.27 -23.45 10.68
C ALA A 192 34.46 -22.29 11.30
N GLN A 193 34.92 -21.73 12.40
CA GLN A 193 34.19 -20.72 13.14
C GLN A 193 33.73 -19.56 12.24
N ARG A 194 34.59 -19.01 11.41
CA ARG A 194 34.30 -17.90 10.50
C ARG A 194 33.22 -18.19 9.46
N GLU A 195 32.94 -19.48 9.17
CA GLU A 195 31.94 -19.92 8.20
C GLU A 195 30.60 -20.31 8.81
N ARG A 196 30.53 -20.31 10.16
CA ARG A 196 29.29 -20.65 10.86
C ARG A 196 28.23 -19.60 10.60
N LEU A 197 27.02 -20.04 10.31
CA LEU A 197 25.87 -19.19 10.08
C LEU A 197 25.17 -18.88 11.41
N LEU A 198 24.77 -17.64 11.55
CA LEU A 198 24.06 -17.12 12.71
C LEU A 198 23.00 -16.09 12.29
N LEU A 199 22.07 -15.78 13.17
CA LEU A 199 21.23 -14.61 13.04
C LEU A 199 22.03 -13.40 13.54
N ARG A 200 22.15 -12.34 12.72
CA ARG A 200 22.98 -11.17 13.02
C ARG A 200 22.58 -10.52 14.34
N THR A 201 23.55 -10.23 15.19
CA THR A 201 23.34 -9.61 16.49
C THR A 201 23.28 -8.08 16.45
N HIS A 202 23.70 -7.49 15.35
CA HIS A 202 23.66 -6.07 15.00
C HIS A 202 23.65 -5.91 13.47
N THR A 203 23.45 -4.70 12.99
CA THR A 203 23.44 -4.45 11.55
C THR A 203 24.82 -4.12 10.96
N SER A 204 25.88 -4.07 11.79
CA SER A 204 27.27 -3.77 11.39
C SER A 204 27.84 -4.66 10.27
N PRO A 205 27.47 -5.94 10.11
CA PRO A 205 27.91 -6.75 8.97
C PRO A 205 27.73 -6.08 7.61
N VAL A 206 26.66 -5.29 7.48
CA VAL A 206 26.35 -4.57 6.24
C VAL A 206 27.38 -3.47 5.95
N GLN A 207 28.03 -2.92 6.97
CA GLN A 207 29.12 -1.94 6.79
C GLN A 207 30.26 -2.58 6.00
N ILE A 208 30.72 -3.77 6.41
CA ILE A 208 31.78 -4.53 5.71
C ILE A 208 31.33 -4.88 4.30
N ARG A 209 30.16 -5.46 4.13
CA ARG A 209 29.59 -5.83 2.80
C ARG A 209 29.47 -4.63 1.86
N THR A 210 29.19 -3.45 2.39
CA THR A 210 29.09 -2.23 1.60
C THR A 210 30.48 -1.71 1.22
N MET A 211 31.43 -1.72 2.17
CA MET A 211 32.81 -1.32 1.92
C MET A 211 33.54 -2.26 0.95
N GLU A 212 33.19 -3.54 0.88
CA GLU A 212 33.67 -4.47 -0.15
C GLU A 212 33.21 -4.12 -1.56
N LYS A 213 32.05 -3.44 -1.70
CA LYS A 213 31.43 -3.12 -3.01
C LYS A 213 31.69 -1.69 -3.47
N LEU A 214 31.69 -0.75 -2.54
CA LEU A 214 31.78 0.68 -2.80
C LEU A 214 33.08 1.24 -2.23
N LYS A 215 33.70 2.16 -2.96
CA LYS A 215 34.90 2.88 -2.54
C LYS A 215 34.52 4.10 -1.69
N PRO A 216 35.44 4.58 -0.82
CA PRO A 216 35.23 5.85 -0.13
C PRO A 216 35.17 7.03 -1.15
N PRO A 217 34.44 8.14 -0.87
CA PRO A 217 33.73 8.40 0.38
C PRO A 217 32.41 7.64 0.49
N LEU A 218 32.05 7.23 1.72
CA LEU A 218 30.85 6.45 1.99
C LEU A 218 30.08 7.06 3.17
N ARG A 219 28.75 7.22 3.01
CA ARG A 219 27.83 7.58 4.09
C ARG A 219 26.58 6.73 3.94
N ILE A 220 26.36 5.82 4.88
CA ILE A 220 25.25 4.88 4.86
C ILE A 220 24.55 4.80 6.20
N VAL A 221 23.23 4.54 6.16
CA VAL A 221 22.43 4.08 7.30
C VAL A 221 21.87 2.70 7.00
N ILE A 222 21.81 1.86 8.00
CA ILE A 222 21.53 0.43 7.87
C ILE A 222 20.41 0.09 8.86
N PRO A 223 19.13 0.27 8.46
CA PRO A 223 18.00 -0.21 9.24
C PRO A 223 17.85 -1.72 9.07
N GLY A 224 17.48 -2.41 10.16
CA GLY A 224 17.19 -3.84 10.03
C GLY A 224 16.88 -4.52 11.35
N LYS A 225 16.37 -5.75 11.24
CA LYS A 225 16.16 -6.63 12.37
C LYS A 225 17.46 -7.25 12.82
N VAL A 226 17.57 -7.42 14.11
CA VAL A 226 18.71 -8.07 14.77
C VAL A 226 18.19 -9.05 15.83
N TYR A 227 19.04 -10.00 16.22
CA TYR A 227 18.61 -11.14 17.02
C TYR A 227 19.62 -11.39 18.14
N ARG A 228 19.11 -11.57 19.34
CA ARG A 228 19.91 -11.93 20.53
C ARG A 228 19.16 -12.98 21.32
N ASN A 229 19.89 -13.84 22.01
CA ASN A 229 19.28 -14.88 22.83
C ASN A 229 18.87 -14.35 24.22
N ASP A 230 18.37 -13.12 24.26
CA ASP A 230 17.88 -12.51 25.50
C ASP A 230 16.54 -13.14 25.90
N PRO A 231 16.29 -13.45 27.16
CA PRO A 231 14.97 -13.83 27.61
C PRO A 231 14.00 -12.65 27.45
N PRO A 232 12.80 -12.90 26.90
CA PRO A 232 11.83 -11.83 26.68
C PRO A 232 11.31 -11.27 28.01
N ASP A 233 11.41 -9.94 28.14
CA ASP A 233 10.81 -9.18 29.25
C ASP A 233 10.22 -7.85 28.73
N ALA A 234 9.76 -6.97 29.62
CA ALA A 234 9.17 -5.68 29.22
C ALA A 234 10.16 -4.73 28.51
N SER A 235 11.45 -4.99 28.54
CA SER A 235 12.52 -4.16 27.97
C SER A 235 13.37 -4.89 26.93
N HIS A 236 13.29 -6.20 26.82
CA HIS A 236 14.06 -7.04 25.92
C HIS A 236 13.17 -7.96 25.10
N SER A 237 13.54 -8.10 23.83
CA SER A 237 12.95 -9.06 22.90
C SER A 237 14.07 -9.80 22.17
N PRO A 238 13.97 -11.10 21.92
CA PRO A 238 14.97 -11.85 21.17
C PRO A 238 15.11 -11.36 19.70
N MET A 239 14.14 -10.64 19.19
CA MET A 239 14.20 -9.94 17.91
C MET A 239 13.81 -8.49 18.15
N PHE A 240 14.63 -7.54 17.68
CA PHE A 240 14.34 -6.12 17.71
C PHE A 240 14.93 -5.41 16.49
N HIS A 241 14.69 -4.11 16.36
CA HIS A 241 15.16 -3.34 15.23
C HIS A 241 16.30 -2.40 15.64
N GLN A 242 17.32 -2.37 14.80
CA GLN A 242 18.48 -1.50 14.98
C GLN A 242 18.69 -0.65 13.74
N ILE A 243 19.18 0.56 13.93
CA ILE A 243 19.69 1.41 12.87
C ILE A 243 21.12 1.75 13.19
N GLU A 244 22.01 1.38 12.29
CA GLU A 244 23.42 1.79 12.37
C GLU A 244 23.75 2.77 11.26
N GLY A 245 24.78 3.56 11.46
CA GLY A 245 25.32 4.45 10.46
C GLY A 245 26.83 4.37 10.40
N LEU A 246 27.34 4.55 9.19
CA LEU A 246 28.77 4.62 8.89
C LEU A 246 29.04 5.81 7.98
N ALA A 247 30.06 6.60 8.36
CA ALA A 247 30.63 7.62 7.47
C ALA A 247 32.15 7.42 7.36
N VAL A 248 32.66 7.34 6.14
CA VAL A 248 34.08 7.21 5.85
C VAL A 248 34.49 8.20 4.77
N ASP A 249 35.57 8.94 5.02
CA ASP A 249 36.18 9.87 4.08
C ASP A 249 37.66 10.09 4.44
N SER A 250 38.36 10.95 3.75
CA SER A 250 39.79 11.20 3.94
C SER A 250 40.13 11.88 5.26
N ASN A 251 39.22 12.65 5.88
CA ASN A 251 39.52 13.47 7.07
C ASN A 251 38.35 13.53 8.06
N ILE A 252 37.67 12.41 8.29
CA ILE A 252 36.59 12.34 9.28
C ILE A 252 37.17 12.41 10.70
N THR A 253 36.58 13.23 11.52
CA THR A 253 36.99 13.48 12.91
C THR A 253 35.91 13.09 13.91
N PHE A 254 36.28 12.98 15.19
CA PHE A 254 35.30 12.81 16.26
C PHE A 254 34.37 14.03 16.40
N GLY A 255 34.82 15.22 15.93
CA GLY A 255 33.98 16.40 15.83
C GLY A 255 32.84 16.24 14.85
N ASP A 256 33.10 15.60 13.70
CA ASP A 256 32.07 15.31 12.71
C ASP A 256 31.04 14.32 13.23
N LEU A 257 31.47 13.27 13.95
CA LEU A 257 30.60 12.36 14.66
C LEU A 257 29.67 13.10 15.64
N LYS A 258 30.24 13.95 16.49
CA LYS A 258 29.47 14.71 17.47
C LYS A 258 28.46 15.63 16.82
N GLY A 259 28.87 16.37 15.79
CA GLY A 259 28.00 17.30 15.06
C GLY A 259 26.84 16.58 14.35
N THR A 260 27.13 15.46 13.69
CA THR A 260 26.14 14.62 13.01
C THR A 260 25.09 14.09 13.99
N LEU A 261 25.53 13.53 15.10
CA LEU A 261 24.64 12.94 16.10
C LEU A 261 23.86 14.00 16.88
N ASP A 262 24.48 15.12 17.23
CA ASP A 262 23.77 16.25 17.90
C ASP A 262 22.64 16.77 17.03
N HIS A 263 22.90 16.96 15.72
CA HIS A 263 21.88 17.35 14.77
C HIS A 263 20.75 16.33 14.67
N ALA A 264 21.09 15.04 14.56
CA ALA A 264 20.11 13.97 14.46
C ALA A 264 19.22 13.89 15.72
N MET A 265 19.79 14.01 16.90
CA MET A 265 19.03 13.97 18.16
C MET A 265 18.08 15.17 18.30
N LYS A 266 18.54 16.37 17.91
CA LYS A 266 17.69 17.57 17.90
C LYS A 266 16.55 17.47 16.88
N ALA A 267 16.78 16.83 15.74
CA ALA A 267 15.75 16.59 14.74
C ALA A 267 14.69 15.57 15.22
N LEU A 268 15.11 14.53 15.97
CA LEU A 268 14.24 13.46 16.46
C LEU A 268 13.46 13.82 17.74
N PHE A 269 14.10 14.54 18.66
CA PHE A 269 13.56 14.79 20.01
C PHE A 269 13.28 16.27 20.31
N GLY A 270 13.55 17.15 19.34
CA GLY A 270 13.33 18.58 19.47
C GLY A 270 14.59 19.38 19.73
N SER A 271 14.59 20.65 19.32
CA SER A 271 15.76 21.55 19.35
C SER A 271 16.30 21.88 20.75
N SER A 272 15.47 21.71 21.78
CA SER A 272 15.84 21.96 23.19
C SER A 272 16.65 20.86 23.85
N VAL A 273 16.73 19.68 23.21
CA VAL A 273 17.45 18.52 23.74
C VAL A 273 18.96 18.83 23.72
N LYS A 274 19.60 18.54 24.88
CA LYS A 274 21.06 18.60 25.04
C LYS A 274 21.64 17.21 24.87
N THR A 275 22.83 17.14 24.28
CA THR A 275 23.57 15.89 24.08
C THR A 275 24.81 15.79 24.98
N GLN A 276 25.12 14.60 25.43
CA GLN A 276 26.30 14.30 26.24
C GLN A 276 26.92 13.01 25.71
N PHE A 277 28.26 12.97 25.66
CA PHE A 277 29.04 11.78 25.32
C PHE A 277 29.75 11.27 26.55
N ARG A 278 29.62 9.98 26.82
CA ARG A 278 30.31 9.27 27.87
C ARG A 278 31.27 8.26 27.22
N PRO A 279 32.56 8.22 27.63
CA PRO A 279 33.49 7.21 27.13
C PRO A 279 32.94 5.80 27.32
N SER A 280 33.13 4.95 26.36
CA SER A 280 32.73 3.55 26.35
C SER A 280 33.75 2.72 25.59
N PHE A 281 33.53 1.43 25.45
CA PHE A 281 34.39 0.54 24.67
C PHE A 281 33.53 -0.34 23.74
N PHE A 282 33.92 -0.37 22.46
CA PHE A 282 33.44 -1.33 21.49
C PHE A 282 34.61 -1.84 20.66
N PRO A 283 34.68 -3.14 20.31
CA PRO A 283 35.83 -3.71 19.58
C PRO A 283 36.12 -3.08 18.21
N PHE A 284 35.09 -2.56 17.58
CA PHE A 284 35.11 -1.99 16.21
C PHE A 284 35.28 -0.47 16.16
N THR A 285 35.39 0.20 17.32
CA THR A 285 35.58 1.66 17.38
C THR A 285 36.60 2.06 18.44
N GLU A 286 37.45 3.06 18.12
CA GLU A 286 38.42 3.67 19.03
C GLU A 286 38.70 5.12 18.59
N PRO A 287 38.41 6.18 19.36
CA PRO A 287 37.71 6.11 20.64
C PRO A 287 36.22 5.80 20.49
N SER A 288 35.68 5.13 21.51
CA SER A 288 34.25 4.80 21.62
C SER A 288 33.54 5.66 22.63
N ALA A 289 32.25 5.89 22.41
CA ALA A 289 31.40 6.62 23.33
C ALA A 289 29.95 6.13 23.31
N GLU A 290 29.26 6.30 24.40
CA GLU A 290 27.79 6.28 24.46
C GLU A 290 27.26 7.69 24.39
N MET A 291 26.21 7.89 23.59
CA MET A 291 25.55 9.19 23.48
C MET A 291 24.27 9.20 24.31
N MET A 292 24.14 10.21 25.13
CA MET A 292 22.97 10.46 25.96
C MET A 292 22.28 11.77 25.50
N VAL A 293 20.96 11.81 25.69
CA VAL A 293 20.17 13.05 25.52
C VAL A 293 19.58 13.46 26.87
N SER A 294 19.42 14.78 27.06
CA SER A 294 18.66 15.26 28.22
C SER A 294 17.24 14.70 28.15
N CYS A 295 16.75 14.19 29.28
CA CYS A 295 15.44 13.52 29.32
C CYS A 295 14.33 14.50 28.91
N PHE A 296 13.80 14.32 27.74
CA PHE A 296 12.69 15.15 27.20
C PHE A 296 11.35 14.87 27.91
N ILE A 297 11.25 13.75 28.66
CA ILE A 297 10.04 13.38 29.40
C ILE A 297 9.91 14.19 30.69
N CYS A 298 11.01 14.47 31.39
CA CYS A 298 11.04 15.26 32.63
C CYS A 298 11.77 16.61 32.47
N GLY A 299 12.13 16.99 31.24
CA GLY A 299 12.90 18.22 30.99
C GLY A 299 14.31 18.21 31.62
N GLY A 300 14.90 17.04 31.87
CA GLY A 300 16.21 16.90 32.48
C GLY A 300 16.23 16.97 34.02
N SER A 301 15.07 17.13 34.66
CA SER A 301 15.00 17.27 36.15
C SER A 301 15.19 15.96 36.93
N GLY A 302 15.01 14.81 36.25
CA GLY A 302 15.00 13.50 36.93
C GLY A 302 13.70 13.18 37.66
N GLN A 303 12.73 14.10 37.66
CA GLN A 303 11.46 13.96 38.37
C GLN A 303 10.26 14.35 37.47
N ARG A 304 9.08 13.74 37.69
CA ARG A 304 7.80 14.09 37.10
C ARG A 304 6.84 14.49 38.23
N GLY A 305 6.76 15.78 38.52
CA GLY A 305 6.11 16.27 39.72
C GLY A 305 6.85 15.78 40.95
N SER A 306 6.16 15.09 41.84
CA SER A 306 6.75 14.50 43.09
C SER A 306 7.31 13.06 42.90
N GLN A 307 7.17 12.49 41.68
CA GLN A 307 7.59 11.10 41.42
C GLN A 307 8.92 11.03 40.64
N PRO A 308 9.76 10.01 40.90
CA PRO A 308 10.97 9.73 40.12
C PRO A 308 10.63 9.52 38.63
N CYS A 309 11.42 10.08 37.75
CA CYS A 309 11.32 9.83 36.34
C CYS A 309 11.91 8.45 35.98
N ARG A 310 11.06 7.45 35.76
CA ARG A 310 11.49 6.07 35.45
C ARG A 310 12.36 5.98 34.19
N PRO A 311 12.02 6.59 33.04
CA PRO A 311 12.81 6.47 31.78
C PRO A 311 14.27 6.91 31.94
N CYS A 312 14.56 7.98 32.69
CA CYS A 312 15.93 8.44 32.91
C CYS A 312 16.52 7.96 34.26
N LYS A 313 15.82 7.11 35.01
CA LYS A 313 16.25 6.58 36.33
C LYS A 313 16.74 7.71 37.25
N THR A 314 16.03 8.83 37.29
CA THR A 314 16.31 10.06 38.05
C THR A 314 17.55 10.85 37.64
N THR A 315 18.33 10.38 36.69
CA THR A 315 19.59 11.04 36.27
C THR A 315 19.37 12.33 35.43
N GLY A 316 18.19 12.50 34.86
CA GLY A 316 17.91 13.56 33.89
C GLY A 316 18.47 13.28 32.48
N TRP A 317 19.10 12.13 32.24
CA TRP A 317 19.71 11.75 30.98
C TRP A 317 19.22 10.37 30.52
N ILE A 318 19.05 10.19 29.22
CA ILE A 318 18.65 8.94 28.60
C ILE A 318 19.75 8.54 27.60
N GLU A 319 20.28 7.35 27.73
CA GLU A 319 21.20 6.74 26.78
C GLU A 319 20.38 6.33 25.53
N ILE A 320 20.85 6.75 24.34
CA ILE A 320 20.19 6.50 23.07
C ILE A 320 20.99 5.54 22.19
N LEU A 321 22.31 5.71 22.10
CA LEU A 321 23.14 5.00 21.13
C LEU A 321 24.59 4.85 21.58
N GLY A 322 25.25 3.81 21.06
CA GLY A 322 26.71 3.67 21.04
C GLY A 322 27.30 4.24 19.75
N CYS A 323 28.51 4.79 19.84
CA CYS A 323 29.19 5.39 18.67
C CYS A 323 30.70 5.42 18.87
N GLY A 324 31.43 5.70 17.82
CA GLY A 324 32.89 5.90 17.91
C GLY A 324 33.55 6.08 16.54
N MET A 325 34.83 6.37 16.56
CA MET A 325 35.64 6.34 15.35
C MET A 325 35.91 4.89 14.97
N VAL A 326 35.79 4.55 13.71
CA VAL A 326 36.04 3.18 13.22
C VAL A 326 37.48 2.76 13.51
N ASP A 327 37.66 1.62 14.17
CA ASP A 327 38.99 1.09 14.46
C ASP A 327 39.74 0.81 13.15
N PRO A 328 41.02 1.21 13.02
CA PRO A 328 41.84 0.96 11.86
C PRO A 328 41.89 -0.51 11.41
N ASN A 329 41.79 -1.46 12.35
CA ASN A 329 41.77 -2.89 12.02
C ASN A 329 40.53 -3.29 11.21
N VAL A 330 39.40 -2.61 11.37
CA VAL A 330 38.21 -2.85 10.53
C VAL A 330 38.48 -2.50 9.08
N PHE A 331 39.22 -1.40 8.83
CA PHE A 331 39.59 -1.00 7.48
C PHE A 331 40.60 -1.94 6.83
N GLU A 332 41.47 -2.61 7.62
CA GLU A 332 42.39 -3.59 7.05
C GLU A 332 41.68 -4.75 6.34
N PHE A 333 40.50 -5.17 6.78
CA PHE A 333 39.69 -6.21 6.13
C PHE A 333 39.15 -5.80 4.75
N VAL A 334 39.07 -4.51 4.46
CA VAL A 334 38.53 -3.95 3.22
C VAL A 334 39.51 -3.02 2.50
N LYS A 335 40.76 -3.10 2.86
CA LYS A 335 41.86 -2.24 2.38
C LYS A 335 42.02 -2.25 0.87
N ASP A 336 41.88 -3.42 0.26
CA ASP A 336 42.03 -3.60 -1.18
C ASP A 336 41.01 -2.82 -2.03
N ASN A 337 39.88 -2.45 -1.39
CA ASN A 337 38.85 -1.62 -2.01
C ASN A 337 38.97 -0.12 -1.73
N GLY A 338 40.18 0.32 -1.31
CA GLY A 338 40.48 1.74 -1.12
C GLY A 338 40.33 2.25 0.32
N TYR A 339 40.07 1.38 1.28
CA TYR A 339 39.96 1.74 2.72
C TYR A 339 41.30 1.58 3.44
N ASP A 340 42.36 2.18 2.89
CA ASP A 340 43.65 2.24 3.56
C ASP A 340 43.55 3.07 4.86
N PRO A 341 43.76 2.49 6.06
CA PRO A 341 43.62 3.20 7.33
C PRO A 341 44.59 4.39 7.51
N LYS A 342 45.60 4.50 6.64
CA LYS A 342 46.48 5.68 6.61
C LYS A 342 45.90 6.84 5.79
N LYS A 343 44.89 6.59 4.97
CA LYS A 343 44.30 7.56 4.03
C LYS A 343 42.87 7.91 4.35
N VAL A 344 42.14 7.03 5.02
CA VAL A 344 40.74 7.23 5.35
C VAL A 344 40.54 7.16 6.87
N SER A 345 39.57 7.89 7.33
CA SER A 345 39.02 7.76 8.69
C SER A 345 37.50 7.70 8.59
N GLY A 346 36.85 7.25 9.65
CA GLY A 346 35.39 7.15 9.67
C GLY A 346 34.86 7.03 11.05
N PHE A 347 33.55 7.22 11.19
CA PHE A 347 32.83 6.93 12.41
C PHE A 347 31.63 6.03 12.16
N ALA A 348 31.25 5.30 13.22
CA ALA A 348 30.05 4.50 13.22
C ALA A 348 29.20 4.79 14.47
N PHE A 349 27.92 4.52 14.37
CA PHE A 349 26.97 4.60 15.48
C PHE A 349 25.87 3.56 15.33
N GLY A 350 25.23 3.17 16.45
CA GLY A 350 24.12 2.22 16.42
C GLY A 350 23.10 2.49 17.50
N MET A 351 21.80 2.52 17.11
CA MET A 351 20.69 2.79 18.01
C MET A 351 19.57 1.76 17.83
N GLY A 352 18.90 1.40 18.94
CA GLY A 352 17.72 0.54 18.94
C GLY A 352 16.47 1.34 18.59
N ALA A 353 15.84 1.03 17.47
CA ALA A 353 14.64 1.75 17.01
C ALA A 353 13.43 1.51 17.92
N ASP A 354 13.29 0.27 18.43
CA ASP A 354 12.22 -0.09 19.38
C ASP A 354 12.31 0.71 20.66
N ARG A 355 13.53 0.89 21.20
CA ARG A 355 13.75 1.72 22.40
C ARG A 355 13.38 3.18 22.16
N ILE A 356 13.71 3.71 20.99
CA ILE A 356 13.32 5.08 20.62
C ILE A 356 11.80 5.18 20.49
N ALA A 357 11.14 4.18 19.89
CA ALA A 357 9.69 4.12 19.80
C ALA A 357 9.02 4.05 21.18
N ILE A 358 9.53 3.21 22.09
CA ILE A 358 9.09 3.14 23.49
C ILE A 358 9.11 4.53 24.15
N LEU A 359 10.24 5.21 24.04
CA LEU A 359 10.44 6.53 24.64
C LEU A 359 9.55 7.61 24.01
N LYS A 360 9.36 7.54 22.69
CA LYS A 360 8.62 8.53 21.91
C LYS A 360 7.11 8.42 22.11
N TYR A 361 6.61 7.20 22.15
CA TYR A 361 5.17 6.93 22.27
C TYR A 361 4.72 6.61 23.67
N GLY A 362 5.63 6.52 24.64
CA GLY A 362 5.32 6.22 26.04
C GLY A 362 4.77 4.80 26.23
N VAL A 363 5.27 3.84 25.47
CA VAL A 363 4.94 2.42 25.61
C VAL A 363 5.73 1.83 26.79
N ASP A 364 5.06 1.09 27.66
CA ASP A 364 5.69 0.55 28.87
C ASP A 364 6.30 -0.84 28.68
N ASP A 365 5.91 -1.57 27.64
CA ASP A 365 6.33 -2.94 27.35
C ASP A 365 6.65 -3.13 25.86
N ILE A 366 7.89 -3.54 25.56
CA ILE A 366 8.36 -3.79 24.19
C ILE A 366 7.58 -4.90 23.50
N GLN A 367 7.04 -5.87 24.24
CA GLN A 367 6.33 -7.01 23.68
C GLN A 367 5.05 -6.58 22.94
N LEU A 368 4.43 -5.48 23.36
CA LEU A 368 3.26 -4.91 22.68
C LEU A 368 3.51 -4.60 21.18
N PHE A 369 4.75 -4.33 20.80
CA PHE A 369 5.10 -4.14 19.40
C PHE A 369 5.08 -5.44 18.58
N PHE A 370 5.15 -6.60 19.22
CA PHE A 370 5.32 -7.89 18.55
C PHE A 370 4.13 -8.84 18.72
N GLU A 371 3.21 -8.56 19.66
CA GLU A 371 2.03 -9.40 19.92
C GLU A 371 0.96 -9.33 18.83
N GLY A 372 1.00 -8.30 17.98
CA GLY A 372 0.03 -8.13 16.89
C GLY A 372 -1.37 -7.74 17.37
N ASP A 373 -1.52 -7.18 18.57
CA ASP A 373 -2.81 -6.70 19.07
C ASP A 373 -3.27 -5.47 18.27
N VAL A 374 -4.34 -5.65 17.47
CA VAL A 374 -4.90 -4.61 16.62
C VAL A 374 -5.35 -3.39 17.45
N ARG A 375 -5.88 -3.59 18.66
CA ARG A 375 -6.32 -2.50 19.56
C ARG A 375 -5.15 -1.62 20.01
N PHE A 376 -3.97 -2.21 20.14
CA PHE A 376 -2.74 -1.47 20.41
C PHE A 376 -2.31 -0.68 19.17
N LEU A 377 -2.28 -1.32 18.01
CA LEU A 377 -1.82 -0.70 16.76
C LEU A 377 -2.74 0.43 16.28
N GLU A 378 -4.05 0.31 16.46
CA GLU A 378 -5.04 1.34 16.11
C GLU A 378 -4.82 2.68 16.84
N GLN A 379 -4.15 2.68 17.98
CA GLN A 379 -3.82 3.91 18.72
C GLN A 379 -2.83 4.82 17.98
N PHE A 380 -2.15 4.32 16.95
CA PHE A 380 -1.15 5.04 16.17
C PHE A 380 -1.63 5.48 14.78
N GLY A 381 -2.92 5.27 14.47
CA GLY A 381 -3.60 5.62 13.22
C GLY A 381 -3.99 7.09 13.08
#